data_d10afe2a0c82b33b3c8df5b166cfef25
#
_entry.id   d10afe2a0c82b33b3c8df5b166cfef25
#
_cell.length_a   1.000
_cell.length_b   1.000
_cell.length_c   1.000
_cell.angle_alpha   90.00
_cell.angle_beta   90.00
_cell.angle_gamma   90.00
#
_symmetry.space_group_name_H-M   'P 1'
#
loop_
_entity.id
_entity.type
_entity.pdbx_description
1 polymer ?
#
loop_
_entity_poly.entity_id
_entity_poly.type
_entity_poly.pdbx_seq_one_letter_code
_entity_poly.pdbx_strand_id
1 'polypeptide(L)'
;PKYKDNIYNDFVERKPFRLKRNLHKGIGNWQPNADVMDLAASIQAVTEECLTELWIKASRYAGFGNNNLVYAGGVALNCAANKVLANLGLFDKIWIIPNPGDAGSSLGCIAANENKQINWNHPFLGHNIEGEYPVDAIIKELKENKMVGVANGRAEFGPRALGNRSLLADPRGPEIKDLVNKIKRRQKFRPFAPAILEEDVNDYFDLPIGVKNTPYMQYTAAYTHGN
;
A
#
# COMPACT_ATOMS: atom_id res chain seq x y z
N PRO A 1 -5.35 20.70 2.13
CA PRO A 1 -6.15 20.25 0.97
C PRO A 1 -7.17 21.31 0.55
N LYS A 2 -6.77 22.10 -0.44
CA LYS A 2 -7.48 23.33 -0.89
C LYS A 2 -8.91 23.08 -1.39
N TYR A 3 -9.15 21.94 -2.04
CA TYR A 3 -10.42 21.60 -2.68
C TYR A 3 -11.28 20.61 -1.88
N LYS A 4 -10.98 20.36 -0.62
CA LYS A 4 -11.67 19.37 0.21
C LYS A 4 -13.18 19.61 0.29
N ASP A 5 -13.58 20.84 0.62
CA ASP A 5 -15.01 21.19 0.75
C ASP A 5 -15.74 21.14 -0.60
N ASN A 6 -15.08 21.53 -1.68
CA ASN A 6 -15.63 21.39 -3.02
C ASN A 6 -15.92 19.92 -3.38
N ILE A 7 -15.00 19.00 -3.02
CA ILE A 7 -15.18 17.55 -3.24
C ILE A 7 -16.40 17.04 -2.46
N TYR A 8 -16.54 17.43 -1.20
CA TYR A 8 -17.74 17.07 -0.43
C TYR A 8 -19.02 17.65 -1.04
N ASN A 9 -19.00 18.92 -1.43
CA ASN A 9 -20.17 19.57 -1.99
C ASN A 9 -20.61 18.93 -3.30
N ASP A 10 -19.68 18.52 -4.14
CA ASP A 10 -19.98 18.07 -5.50
C ASP A 10 -20.10 16.54 -5.64
N PHE A 11 -19.41 15.77 -4.81
CA PHE A 11 -19.27 14.34 -5.01
C PHE A 11 -19.68 13.46 -3.83
N VAL A 12 -19.71 13.97 -2.60
CA VAL A 12 -19.85 13.14 -1.40
C VAL A 12 -20.97 13.66 -0.50
N GLU A 13 -21.90 12.79 -0.15
CA GLU A 13 -22.83 13.03 0.96
C GLU A 13 -22.22 12.50 2.26
N ARG A 14 -22.33 13.30 3.34
CA ARG A 14 -21.80 12.90 4.66
C ARG A 14 -22.77 12.06 5.49
N LYS A 15 -24.08 12.20 5.27
CA LYS A 15 -25.11 11.51 6.08
C LYS A 15 -26.32 11.12 5.23
N PRO A 16 -26.51 9.84 4.87
CA PRO A 16 -25.55 8.74 4.99
C PRO A 16 -24.34 8.97 4.08
N PHE A 17 -23.18 8.40 4.46
CA PHE A 17 -22.01 8.49 3.63
C PHE A 17 -22.24 7.76 2.29
N ARG A 18 -22.23 8.49 1.19
CA ARG A 18 -22.36 7.94 -0.16
C ARG A 18 -21.81 8.90 -1.23
N LEU A 19 -21.44 8.36 -2.37
CA LEU A 19 -21.14 9.19 -3.55
C LEU A 19 -22.45 9.72 -4.17
N LYS A 20 -22.47 10.99 -4.48
CA LYS A 20 -23.61 11.66 -5.17
C LYS A 20 -23.78 11.21 -6.61
N ARG A 21 -22.69 10.72 -7.24
CA ARG A 21 -22.67 10.20 -8.61
C ARG A 21 -21.60 9.12 -8.77
N ASN A 22 -21.70 8.34 -9.84
CA ASN A 22 -20.66 7.36 -10.17
C ASN A 22 -19.39 8.09 -10.66
N LEU A 23 -18.29 7.90 -9.92
CA LEU A 23 -16.98 8.48 -10.24
C LEU A 23 -16.02 7.46 -10.92
N HIS A 24 -16.51 6.29 -11.32
CA HIS A 24 -15.67 5.24 -11.91
C HIS A 24 -14.95 5.71 -13.20
N LYS A 25 -15.57 6.60 -13.96
CA LYS A 25 -14.95 7.22 -15.14
C LYS A 25 -14.13 8.48 -14.83
N GLY A 26 -13.87 8.76 -13.54
CA GLY A 26 -13.18 9.97 -13.08
C GLY A 26 -14.11 11.17 -12.93
N ILE A 27 -13.51 12.31 -12.63
CA ILE A 27 -14.24 13.57 -12.37
C ILE A 27 -14.39 14.48 -13.60
N GLY A 28 -13.86 14.03 -14.74
CA GLY A 28 -13.90 14.80 -15.99
C GLY A 28 -13.14 16.12 -15.89
N ASN A 29 -13.69 17.17 -16.47
CA ASN A 29 -13.09 18.52 -16.49
C ASN A 29 -13.47 19.36 -15.25
N TRP A 30 -13.59 18.72 -14.08
CA TRP A 30 -13.89 19.40 -12.82
C TRP A 30 -12.66 20.19 -12.33
N GLN A 31 -12.86 21.46 -11.98
CA GLN A 31 -11.79 22.38 -11.56
C GLN A 31 -10.60 22.42 -12.54
N PRO A 32 -10.82 22.80 -13.83
CA PRO A 32 -9.81 22.66 -14.89
C PRO A 32 -8.53 23.47 -14.65
N ASN A 33 -8.61 24.52 -13.82
CA ASN A 33 -7.48 25.38 -13.46
C ASN A 33 -6.85 25.03 -12.11
N ALA A 34 -7.28 23.90 -11.48
CA ALA A 34 -6.73 23.48 -10.22
C ALA A 34 -5.28 22.99 -10.37
N ASP A 35 -4.44 23.31 -9.40
CA ASP A 35 -3.15 22.65 -9.26
C ASP A 35 -3.37 21.16 -8.96
N VAL A 36 -2.73 20.29 -9.72
CA VAL A 36 -2.92 18.84 -9.65
C VAL A 36 -2.46 18.26 -8.31
N MET A 37 -1.47 18.87 -7.65
CA MET A 37 -1.00 18.43 -6.35
C MET A 37 -1.99 18.81 -5.25
N ASP A 38 -2.55 20.01 -5.29
CA ASP A 38 -3.62 20.46 -4.39
C ASP A 38 -4.86 19.59 -4.54
N LEU A 39 -5.20 19.21 -5.78
CA LEU A 39 -6.33 18.33 -6.06
C LEU A 39 -6.09 16.91 -5.51
N ALA A 40 -4.92 16.34 -5.77
CA ALA A 40 -4.54 15.02 -5.25
C ALA A 40 -4.54 14.98 -3.71
N ALA A 41 -3.94 15.99 -3.07
CA ALA A 41 -3.95 16.12 -1.60
C ALA A 41 -5.37 16.25 -1.04
N SER A 42 -6.26 16.95 -1.76
CA SER A 42 -7.66 17.12 -1.33
C SER A 42 -8.45 15.82 -1.44
N ILE A 43 -8.26 15.07 -2.53
CA ILE A 43 -8.89 13.75 -2.72
C ILE A 43 -8.40 12.77 -1.65
N GLN A 44 -7.10 12.74 -1.37
CA GLN A 44 -6.52 11.89 -0.33
C GLN A 44 -7.14 12.20 1.05
N ALA A 45 -7.20 13.47 1.44
CA ALA A 45 -7.79 13.88 2.72
C ALA A 45 -9.27 13.51 2.83
N VAL A 46 -10.07 13.69 1.79
CA VAL A 46 -11.48 13.26 1.78
C VAL A 46 -11.57 11.74 1.89
N THR A 47 -10.71 11.00 1.19
CA THR A 47 -10.69 9.53 1.27
C THR A 47 -10.37 9.06 2.68
N GLU A 48 -9.38 9.65 3.35
CA GLU A 48 -9.01 9.31 4.73
C GLU A 48 -10.13 9.62 5.72
N GLU A 49 -10.79 10.76 5.61
CA GLU A 49 -11.95 11.10 6.46
C GLU A 49 -13.10 10.12 6.26
N CYS A 50 -13.42 9.79 5.02
CA CYS A 50 -14.48 8.86 4.67
C CYS A 50 -14.20 7.46 5.22
N LEU A 51 -12.98 6.97 5.06
CA LEU A 51 -12.56 5.69 5.58
C LEU A 51 -12.56 5.69 7.12
N THR A 52 -12.11 6.77 7.76
CA THR A 52 -12.15 6.91 9.22
C THR A 52 -13.58 6.74 9.76
N GLU A 53 -14.57 7.39 9.16
CA GLU A 53 -15.97 7.23 9.54
C GLU A 53 -16.45 5.78 9.38
N LEU A 54 -16.06 5.11 8.29
CA LEU A 54 -16.38 3.70 8.05
C LEU A 54 -15.72 2.77 9.07
N TRP A 55 -14.45 2.99 9.42
CA TRP A 55 -13.75 2.18 10.41
C TRP A 55 -14.30 2.36 11.82
N ILE A 56 -14.63 3.59 12.22
CA ILE A 56 -15.32 3.86 13.49
C ILE A 56 -16.67 3.14 13.51
N LYS A 57 -17.42 3.16 12.41
CA LYS A 57 -18.69 2.45 12.32
C LYS A 57 -18.48 0.93 12.40
N ALA A 58 -17.48 0.38 11.69
CA ALA A 58 -17.16 -1.04 11.72
C ALA A 58 -16.78 -1.50 13.14
N SER A 59 -15.94 -0.76 13.85
CA SER A 59 -15.54 -1.10 15.22
C SER A 59 -16.73 -1.16 16.19
N ARG A 60 -17.70 -0.26 16.02
CA ARG A 60 -18.95 -0.27 16.82
C ARG A 60 -19.85 -1.47 16.51
N TYR A 61 -19.86 -1.94 15.27
CA TYR A 61 -20.62 -3.14 14.89
C TYR A 61 -20.00 -4.44 15.40
N ALA A 62 -18.67 -4.49 15.56
CA ALA A 62 -17.96 -5.68 16.04
C ALA A 62 -18.32 -6.02 17.51
N GLY A 63 -18.79 -5.04 18.30
CA GLY A 63 -19.15 -5.23 19.69
C GLY A 63 -17.93 -5.47 20.60
N PHE A 64 -18.20 -5.69 21.88
CA PHE A 64 -17.16 -5.99 22.86
C PHE A 64 -16.66 -7.42 22.69
N GLY A 65 -15.35 -7.60 22.47
CA GLY A 65 -14.67 -8.90 22.56
C GLY A 65 -13.93 -9.41 21.33
N ASN A 66 -14.05 -8.77 20.16
CA ASN A 66 -13.24 -9.13 18.99
C ASN A 66 -12.98 -7.91 18.11
N ASN A 67 -11.87 -7.24 18.38
CA ASN A 67 -11.47 -6.02 17.66
C ASN A 67 -10.47 -6.32 16.52
N ASN A 68 -10.62 -7.46 15.83
CA ASN A 68 -9.78 -7.76 14.68
C ASN A 68 -10.47 -7.28 13.39
N LEU A 69 -9.72 -6.61 12.54
CA LEU A 69 -10.17 -6.15 11.23
C LEU A 69 -9.51 -6.94 10.11
N VAL A 70 -10.31 -7.50 9.23
CA VAL A 70 -9.86 -7.93 7.89
C VAL A 70 -10.29 -6.85 6.91
N TYR A 71 -9.31 -6.23 6.24
CA TYR A 71 -9.54 -5.10 5.35
C TYR A 71 -9.13 -5.45 3.92
N ALA A 72 -10.06 -5.40 2.99
CA ALA A 72 -9.88 -5.71 1.58
C ALA A 72 -10.59 -4.68 0.68
N GLY A 73 -10.43 -4.81 -0.63
CA GLY A 73 -10.85 -3.86 -1.64
C GLY A 73 -9.67 -3.07 -2.19
N GLY A 74 -9.79 -2.51 -3.40
CA GLY A 74 -8.70 -1.77 -4.06
C GLY A 74 -8.16 -0.60 -3.23
N VAL A 75 -9.00 0.03 -2.39
CA VAL A 75 -8.58 1.15 -1.52
C VAL A 75 -7.66 0.68 -0.38
N ALA A 76 -7.67 -0.60 -0.01
CA ALA A 76 -6.73 -1.16 0.97
C ALA A 76 -5.26 -1.15 0.48
N LEU A 77 -5.01 -0.81 -0.79
CA LEU A 77 -3.67 -0.51 -1.33
C LEU A 77 -3.18 0.92 -1.00
N ASN A 78 -4.04 1.76 -0.44
CA ASN A 78 -3.68 3.13 -0.05
C ASN A 78 -2.93 3.12 1.30
N CYS A 79 -1.60 2.99 1.23
CA CYS A 79 -0.75 2.88 2.42
C CYS A 79 -0.77 4.13 3.32
N ALA A 80 -1.06 5.31 2.77
CA ALA A 80 -1.25 6.53 3.58
C ALA A 80 -2.53 6.44 4.42
N ALA A 81 -3.65 6.03 3.83
CA ALA A 81 -4.89 5.80 4.57
C ALA A 81 -4.75 4.66 5.59
N ASN A 82 -4.02 3.59 5.25
CA ASN A 82 -3.76 2.50 6.18
C ASN A 82 -2.97 2.94 7.42
N LYS A 83 -2.03 3.90 7.26
CA LYS A 83 -1.36 4.54 8.41
C LYS A 83 -2.37 5.23 9.32
N VAL A 84 -3.32 5.99 8.75
CA VAL A 84 -4.39 6.62 9.53
C VAL A 84 -5.21 5.57 10.28
N LEU A 85 -5.61 4.49 9.61
CA LEU A 85 -6.35 3.37 10.22
C LEU A 85 -5.62 2.79 11.44
N ALA A 86 -4.34 2.47 11.29
CA ALA A 86 -3.55 1.91 12.40
C ALA A 86 -3.47 2.89 13.58
N ASN A 87 -3.21 4.17 13.29
CA ASN A 87 -3.07 5.21 14.32
C ASN A 87 -4.38 5.56 15.04
N LEU A 88 -5.54 5.16 14.52
CA LEU A 88 -6.81 5.30 15.25
C LEU A 88 -6.90 4.38 16.47
N GLY A 89 -6.13 3.29 16.52
CA GLY A 89 -6.14 2.34 17.64
C GLY A 89 -7.48 1.65 17.86
N LEU A 90 -8.33 1.56 16.83
CA LEU A 90 -9.68 0.99 16.92
C LEU A 90 -9.70 -0.54 16.95
N PHE A 91 -8.64 -1.17 16.45
CA PHE A 91 -8.56 -2.61 16.27
C PHE A 91 -7.28 -3.16 16.88
N ASP A 92 -7.37 -4.32 17.54
CA ASP A 92 -6.23 -5.01 18.13
C ASP A 92 -5.29 -5.58 17.06
N LYS A 93 -5.89 -6.08 15.97
CA LYS A 93 -5.17 -6.59 14.81
C LYS A 93 -5.85 -6.12 13.52
N ILE A 94 -5.04 -5.68 12.58
CA ILE A 94 -5.46 -5.33 11.23
C ILE A 94 -4.75 -6.27 10.26
N TRP A 95 -5.52 -7.00 9.45
CA TRP A 95 -4.97 -7.85 8.41
C TRP A 95 -5.43 -7.37 7.03
N ILE A 96 -4.46 -7.12 6.17
CA ILE A 96 -4.65 -6.74 4.78
C ILE A 96 -3.91 -7.77 3.92
N ILE A 97 -4.61 -8.46 3.04
CA ILE A 97 -3.98 -9.43 2.13
C ILE A 97 -3.05 -8.70 1.14
N PRO A 98 -1.93 -9.30 0.69
CA PRO A 98 -1.01 -8.66 -0.27
C PRO A 98 -1.66 -8.23 -1.59
N ASN A 99 -2.74 -8.88 -1.99
CA ASN A 99 -3.54 -8.54 -3.15
C ASN A 99 -5.00 -8.24 -2.74
N PRO A 100 -5.26 -7.07 -2.15
CA PRO A 100 -6.58 -6.78 -1.60
C PRO A 100 -7.61 -6.34 -2.64
N GLY A 101 -7.19 -6.05 -3.88
CA GLY A 101 -8.06 -5.65 -4.98
C GLY A 101 -8.74 -6.83 -5.68
N ASP A 102 -9.42 -6.56 -6.79
CA ASP A 102 -10.23 -7.53 -7.55
C ASP A 102 -9.47 -8.80 -7.93
N ALA A 103 -8.19 -8.67 -8.31
CA ALA A 103 -7.37 -9.83 -8.66
C ALA A 103 -7.16 -10.80 -7.48
N GLY A 104 -7.22 -10.33 -6.24
CA GLY A 104 -7.14 -11.15 -5.03
C GLY A 104 -8.36 -12.04 -4.82
N SER A 105 -9.49 -11.73 -5.45
CA SER A 105 -10.71 -12.53 -5.38
C SER A 105 -10.53 -13.94 -5.95
N SER A 106 -9.51 -14.18 -6.77
CA SER A 106 -9.16 -15.52 -7.27
C SER A 106 -8.92 -16.54 -6.16
N LEU A 107 -8.24 -16.13 -5.06
CA LEU A 107 -8.09 -17.01 -3.89
C LEU A 107 -9.43 -17.25 -3.18
N GLY A 108 -10.26 -16.23 -3.08
CA GLY A 108 -11.62 -16.36 -2.52
C GLY A 108 -12.49 -17.33 -3.31
N CYS A 109 -12.40 -17.31 -4.64
CA CYS A 109 -13.11 -18.25 -5.50
C CYS A 109 -12.67 -19.70 -5.23
N ILE A 110 -11.37 -19.96 -5.07
CA ILE A 110 -10.86 -21.29 -4.72
C ILE A 110 -11.39 -21.73 -3.36
N ALA A 111 -11.29 -20.88 -2.34
CA ALA A 111 -11.77 -21.18 -0.99
C ALA A 111 -13.28 -21.51 -0.98
N ALA A 112 -14.07 -20.73 -1.71
CA ALA A 112 -15.51 -20.93 -1.82
C ALA A 112 -15.86 -22.22 -2.56
N ASN A 113 -15.17 -22.54 -3.67
CA ASN A 113 -15.40 -23.76 -4.43
C ASN A 113 -15.05 -25.02 -3.63
N GLU A 114 -13.92 -25.01 -2.95
CA GLU A 114 -13.44 -26.11 -2.12
C GLU A 114 -14.15 -26.19 -0.76
N ASN A 115 -14.89 -25.14 -0.38
CA ASN A 115 -15.50 -24.98 0.93
C ASN A 115 -14.49 -25.22 2.09
N LYS A 116 -13.27 -24.71 1.93
CA LYS A 116 -12.16 -24.90 2.86
C LYS A 116 -11.55 -23.57 3.27
N GLN A 117 -11.03 -23.55 4.50
CA GLN A 117 -10.20 -22.46 4.95
C GLN A 117 -8.84 -22.50 4.24
N ILE A 118 -8.39 -21.36 3.74
CA ILE A 118 -7.04 -21.20 3.19
C ILE A 118 -6.07 -20.95 4.32
N ASN A 119 -5.02 -21.76 4.43
CA ASN A 119 -3.89 -21.50 5.30
C ASN A 119 -2.93 -20.55 4.57
N TRP A 120 -2.91 -19.31 5.02
CA TRP A 120 -2.01 -18.30 4.45
C TRP A 120 -0.62 -18.42 5.06
N ASN A 121 0.40 -18.69 4.23
CA ASN A 121 1.79 -18.79 4.68
C ASN A 121 2.66 -17.65 4.14
N HIS A 122 2.51 -17.30 2.86
CA HIS A 122 3.33 -16.30 2.18
C HIS A 122 2.67 -15.85 0.87
N PRO A 123 3.09 -14.70 0.29
CA PRO A 123 2.53 -14.16 -0.96
C PRO A 123 3.15 -14.78 -2.22
N PHE A 124 4.14 -15.66 -2.14
CA PHE A 124 4.88 -16.19 -3.29
C PHE A 124 4.16 -17.38 -3.92
N LEU A 125 3.09 -17.13 -4.67
CA LEU A 125 2.20 -18.16 -5.22
C LEU A 125 2.37 -18.39 -6.73
N GLY A 126 3.09 -17.49 -7.41
CA GLY A 126 3.23 -17.51 -8.86
C GLY A 126 4.26 -18.52 -9.38
N HIS A 127 4.63 -18.38 -10.65
CA HIS A 127 5.62 -19.24 -11.31
C HIS A 127 6.96 -19.20 -10.60
N ASN A 128 7.59 -20.38 -10.47
CA ASN A 128 8.88 -20.53 -9.82
C ASN A 128 10.03 -20.39 -10.83
N ILE A 129 11.05 -19.65 -10.46
CA ILE A 129 12.38 -19.67 -11.11
C ILE A 129 13.31 -20.36 -10.13
N GLU A 130 13.81 -21.53 -10.51
CA GLU A 130 14.67 -22.36 -9.66
C GLU A 130 16.06 -21.76 -9.49
N GLY A 131 16.68 -22.05 -8.36
CA GLY A 131 18.03 -21.64 -8.01
C GLY A 131 18.09 -20.94 -6.66
N GLU A 132 19.30 -20.82 -6.13
CA GLU A 132 19.55 -20.04 -4.92
C GLU A 132 19.35 -18.54 -5.18
N TYR A 133 18.91 -17.81 -4.17
CA TYR A 133 18.77 -16.35 -4.28
C TYR A 133 20.20 -15.74 -4.40
N PRO A 134 20.51 -15.00 -5.48
CA PRO A 134 21.89 -14.66 -5.82
C PRO A 134 22.39 -13.41 -5.05
N VAL A 135 22.51 -13.53 -3.73
CA VAL A 135 22.82 -12.41 -2.82
C VAL A 135 24.13 -11.71 -3.20
N ASP A 136 25.22 -12.47 -3.41
CA ASP A 136 26.53 -11.90 -3.70
C ASP A 136 26.54 -11.15 -5.04
N ALA A 137 25.89 -11.73 -6.06
CA ALA A 137 25.75 -11.07 -7.36
C ALA A 137 24.92 -9.77 -7.25
N ILE A 138 23.83 -9.78 -6.48
CA ILE A 138 23.02 -8.60 -6.23
C ILE A 138 23.84 -7.51 -5.53
N ILE A 139 24.59 -7.86 -4.49
CA ILE A 139 25.43 -6.90 -3.76
C ILE A 139 26.48 -6.30 -4.67
N LYS A 140 27.13 -7.11 -5.50
CA LYS A 140 28.11 -6.65 -6.48
C LYS A 140 27.49 -5.64 -7.44
N GLU A 141 26.36 -6.00 -8.08
CA GLU A 141 25.66 -5.12 -9.02
C GLU A 141 25.18 -3.81 -8.39
N LEU A 142 24.66 -3.86 -7.17
CA LEU A 142 24.25 -2.66 -6.45
C LEU A 142 25.44 -1.71 -6.16
N LYS A 143 26.61 -2.26 -5.81
CA LYS A 143 27.82 -1.46 -5.57
C LYS A 143 28.38 -0.84 -6.85
N GLU A 144 28.41 -1.59 -7.96
CA GLU A 144 29.01 -1.18 -9.23
C GLU A 144 28.04 -0.33 -10.08
N ASN A 145 26.79 -0.78 -10.20
CA ASN A 145 25.80 -0.23 -11.14
C ASN A 145 24.62 0.47 -10.48
N LYS A 146 24.58 0.50 -9.15
CA LYS A 146 23.53 1.15 -8.33
C LYS A 146 22.14 0.53 -8.43
N MET A 147 21.90 -0.35 -9.36
CA MET A 147 20.60 -0.98 -9.60
C MET A 147 20.76 -2.38 -10.18
N VAL A 148 19.79 -3.26 -9.84
CA VAL A 148 19.73 -4.62 -10.38
C VAL A 148 18.28 -5.10 -10.47
N GLY A 149 17.95 -5.81 -11.55
CA GLY A 149 16.69 -6.54 -11.67
C GLY A 149 16.85 -7.96 -11.13
N VAL A 150 15.95 -8.38 -10.27
CA VAL A 150 15.96 -9.73 -9.66
C VAL A 150 14.74 -10.50 -10.10
N ALA A 151 14.95 -11.74 -10.56
CA ALA A 151 13.92 -12.71 -10.85
C ALA A 151 14.38 -14.08 -10.33
N ASN A 152 13.83 -14.51 -9.19
CA ASN A 152 14.17 -15.78 -8.51
C ASN A 152 12.99 -16.29 -7.70
N GLY A 153 12.94 -17.59 -7.42
CA GLY A 153 11.87 -18.18 -6.63
C GLY A 153 10.48 -18.00 -7.25
N ARG A 154 9.42 -18.12 -6.46
CA ARG A 154 8.04 -17.95 -6.90
C ARG A 154 7.65 -16.48 -6.96
N ALA A 155 6.96 -16.08 -8.03
CA ALA A 155 6.46 -14.71 -8.17
C ALA A 155 5.45 -14.35 -7.06
N GLU A 156 5.43 -13.06 -6.73
CA GLU A 156 4.51 -12.52 -5.74
C GLU A 156 3.05 -12.55 -6.23
N PHE A 157 2.12 -12.88 -5.33
CA PHE A 157 0.69 -12.71 -5.52
C PHE A 157 0.27 -11.34 -5.04
N GLY A 158 0.19 -10.39 -5.96
CA GLY A 158 -0.20 -9.02 -5.65
C GLY A 158 0.52 -7.97 -6.49
N PRO A 159 0.13 -6.70 -6.36
CA PRO A 159 0.66 -5.61 -7.17
C PRO A 159 2.03 -5.11 -6.70
N ARG A 160 2.54 -5.60 -5.58
CA ARG A 160 3.81 -5.17 -4.99
C ARG A 160 4.92 -6.16 -5.30
N ALA A 161 6.10 -5.66 -5.68
CA ALA A 161 7.32 -6.41 -5.76
C ALA A 161 7.86 -6.63 -4.33
N LEU A 162 8.13 -7.88 -3.95
CA LEU A 162 8.52 -8.28 -2.59
C LEU A 162 9.84 -9.07 -2.55
N GLY A 163 10.68 -8.90 -3.57
CA GLY A 163 12.01 -9.50 -3.63
C GLY A 163 12.20 -10.48 -4.80
N ASN A 164 11.18 -11.23 -5.19
CA ASN A 164 11.32 -12.29 -6.19
C ASN A 164 11.12 -11.82 -7.64
N ARG A 165 10.45 -10.70 -7.86
CA ARG A 165 10.31 -9.99 -9.15
C ARG A 165 10.50 -8.51 -8.86
N SER A 166 11.73 -8.11 -8.57
CA SER A 166 12.02 -6.78 -8.02
C SER A 166 13.09 -6.06 -8.82
N LEU A 167 12.96 -4.75 -8.90
CA LEU A 167 14.04 -3.84 -9.23
C LEU A 167 14.57 -3.27 -7.92
N LEU A 168 15.80 -3.63 -7.58
CA LEU A 168 16.49 -3.17 -6.37
C LEU A 168 17.43 -2.02 -6.75
N ALA A 169 17.61 -1.07 -5.85
CA ALA A 169 18.52 0.05 -6.02
C ALA A 169 19.22 0.39 -4.71
N ASP A 170 20.49 0.80 -4.81
CA ASP A 170 21.26 1.36 -3.70
C ASP A 170 20.64 2.70 -3.29
N PRO A 171 20.14 2.87 -2.07
CA PRO A 171 19.42 4.09 -1.66
C PRO A 171 20.32 5.33 -1.52
N ARG A 172 21.64 5.16 -1.62
CA ARG A 172 22.62 6.24 -1.46
C ARG A 172 22.73 7.06 -2.74
N GLY A 173 22.47 8.35 -2.63
CA GLY A 173 22.55 9.32 -3.72
C GLY A 173 21.20 9.92 -4.08
N PRO A 174 21.14 11.24 -4.30
CA PRO A 174 19.88 11.96 -4.53
C PRO A 174 19.24 11.61 -5.88
N GLU A 175 20.03 11.17 -6.86
CA GLU A 175 19.60 10.88 -8.22
C GLU A 175 18.93 9.51 -8.39
N ILE A 176 19.11 8.58 -7.45
CA ILE A 176 18.69 7.18 -7.60
C ILE A 176 17.18 7.03 -7.81
N LYS A 177 16.39 7.84 -7.12
CA LYS A 177 14.92 7.85 -7.26
C LYS A 177 14.51 8.19 -8.70
N ASP A 178 15.11 9.22 -9.28
CA ASP A 178 14.79 9.67 -10.65
C ASP A 178 15.25 8.63 -11.68
N LEU A 179 16.40 8.04 -11.46
CA LEU A 179 16.97 7.01 -12.33
C LEU A 179 16.07 5.77 -12.38
N VAL A 180 15.64 5.25 -11.23
CA VAL A 180 14.74 4.10 -11.15
C VAL A 180 13.37 4.43 -11.75
N ASN A 181 12.83 5.64 -11.51
CA ASN A 181 11.56 6.06 -12.13
C ASN A 181 11.66 6.17 -13.66
N LYS A 182 12.81 6.59 -14.18
CA LYS A 182 13.10 6.62 -15.64
C LYS A 182 13.05 5.21 -16.24
N ILE A 183 13.72 4.23 -15.60
CA ILE A 183 13.69 2.83 -16.05
C ILE A 183 12.26 2.28 -16.02
N LYS A 184 11.50 2.57 -14.96
CA LYS A 184 10.10 2.16 -14.83
C LYS A 184 9.14 2.97 -15.72
N ARG A 185 9.63 3.95 -16.48
CA ARG A 185 8.87 4.84 -17.38
C ARG A 185 7.65 5.45 -16.69
N ARG A 186 7.85 5.98 -15.48
CA ARG A 186 6.79 6.55 -14.66
C ARG A 186 7.16 7.94 -14.12
N GLN A 187 6.21 8.62 -13.49
CA GLN A 187 6.38 9.98 -12.98
C GLN A 187 7.49 10.03 -11.90
N LYS A 188 8.35 11.04 -11.96
CA LYS A 188 9.51 11.23 -11.07
C LYS A 188 9.14 11.39 -9.59
N PHE A 189 7.95 11.91 -9.28
CA PHE A 189 7.51 12.12 -7.90
C PHE A 189 7.22 10.82 -7.14
N ARG A 190 7.02 9.69 -7.84
CA ARG A 190 6.65 8.43 -7.19
C ARG A 190 7.75 7.94 -6.26
N PRO A 191 7.39 7.60 -4.99
CA PRO A 191 8.35 7.05 -4.04
C PRO A 191 8.65 5.59 -4.31
N PHE A 192 9.66 5.07 -3.58
CA PHE A 192 9.98 3.67 -3.47
C PHE A 192 9.89 3.24 -2.02
N ALA A 193 9.60 1.97 -1.77
CA ALA A 193 9.68 1.40 -0.44
C ALA A 193 11.14 0.99 -0.16
N PRO A 194 11.69 1.32 1.01
CA PRO A 194 12.94 0.75 1.46
C PRO A 194 12.77 -0.74 1.80
N ALA A 195 13.80 -1.54 1.57
CA ALA A 195 13.95 -2.86 2.18
C ALA A 195 14.96 -2.71 3.32
N ILE A 196 14.57 -3.19 4.50
CA ILE A 196 15.39 -3.11 5.71
C ILE A 196 15.20 -4.41 6.52
N LEU A 197 16.21 -4.80 7.29
CA LEU A 197 16.11 -5.92 8.21
C LEU A 197 15.05 -5.61 9.31
N GLU A 198 14.27 -6.60 9.69
CA GLU A 198 13.18 -6.41 10.65
C GLU A 198 13.69 -5.94 12.01
N GLU A 199 14.85 -6.41 12.43
CA GLU A 199 15.53 -6.00 13.66
C GLU A 199 15.95 -4.53 13.67
N ASP A 200 16.28 -3.95 12.49
CA ASP A 200 16.78 -2.59 12.36
C ASP A 200 15.64 -1.56 12.11
N VAL A 201 14.42 -2.02 11.89
CA VAL A 201 13.34 -1.13 11.42
C VAL A 201 13.07 0.05 12.36
N ASN A 202 13.11 -0.20 13.67
CA ASN A 202 12.83 0.83 14.68
C ASN A 202 13.95 1.88 14.83
N ASP A 203 15.15 1.56 14.35
CA ASP A 203 16.27 2.51 14.36
C ASP A 203 16.10 3.57 13.26
N TYR A 204 15.38 3.23 12.20
CA TYR A 204 15.24 4.09 11.02
C TYR A 204 13.82 4.60 10.78
N PHE A 205 12.79 3.90 11.27
CA PHE A 205 11.40 4.23 10.94
C PHE A 205 10.48 4.22 12.16
N ASP A 206 9.64 5.23 12.24
CA ASP A 206 8.53 5.29 13.19
C ASP A 206 7.29 4.66 12.54
N LEU A 207 7.04 3.39 12.88
CA LEU A 207 5.91 2.64 12.37
C LEU A 207 4.58 3.11 12.99
N PRO A 208 3.45 2.95 12.32
CA PRO A 208 2.14 3.26 12.88
C PRO A 208 1.82 2.42 14.12
N ILE A 209 0.93 2.91 14.97
CA ILE A 209 0.54 2.26 16.24
C ILE A 209 0.11 0.80 15.98
N GLY A 210 0.71 -0.12 16.74
CA GLY A 210 0.41 -1.56 16.67
C GLY A 210 1.00 -2.30 15.45
N VAL A 211 1.64 -1.58 14.52
CA VAL A 211 2.32 -2.18 13.37
C VAL A 211 3.75 -2.51 13.74
N LYS A 212 4.12 -3.78 13.71
CA LYS A 212 5.49 -4.25 14.02
C LYS A 212 6.36 -4.38 12.78
N ASN A 213 5.77 -4.76 11.65
CA ASN A 213 6.44 -4.90 10.35
C ASN A 213 5.46 -4.63 9.21
N THR A 214 5.98 -4.44 8.01
CA THR A 214 5.15 -4.18 6.81
C THR A 214 5.62 -5.01 5.61
N PRO A 215 5.53 -6.34 5.69
CA PRO A 215 6.12 -7.24 4.69
C PRO A 215 5.50 -7.10 3.30
N TYR A 216 4.33 -6.44 3.18
CA TYR A 216 3.59 -6.28 1.93
C TYR A 216 3.47 -4.82 1.48
N MET A 217 4.30 -3.91 2.02
CA MET A 217 4.27 -2.47 1.69
C MET A 217 2.88 -1.82 1.87
N GLN A 218 2.19 -2.13 2.97
CA GLN A 218 0.80 -1.73 3.22
C GLN A 218 0.66 -0.45 4.03
N TYR A 219 1.74 0.03 4.64
CA TYR A 219 1.76 1.22 5.48
C TYR A 219 2.86 2.19 5.05
N THR A 220 2.69 3.46 5.37
CA THR A 220 3.77 4.45 5.36
C THR A 220 4.30 4.65 6.76
N ALA A 221 5.61 4.85 6.88
CA ALA A 221 6.29 5.17 8.13
C ALA A 221 7.03 6.51 8.01
N ALA A 222 7.28 7.17 9.12
CA ALA A 222 8.19 8.32 9.14
C ALA A 222 9.64 7.83 9.26
N TYR A 223 10.56 8.52 8.58
CA TYR A 223 11.99 8.27 8.73
C TYR A 223 12.52 9.07 9.93
N THR A 224 13.18 8.40 10.87
CA THR A 224 13.56 9.00 12.16
C THR A 224 14.82 9.85 12.10
N HIS A 225 15.70 9.66 11.10
CA HIS A 225 16.99 10.33 10.94
C HIS A 225 16.97 11.42 9.85
N GLY A 226 15.80 11.79 9.34
CA GLY A 226 15.65 12.79 8.29
C GLY A 226 15.36 14.17 8.84
N ASN A 227 16.35 15.05 8.76
CA ASN A 227 16.17 16.50 8.58
C ASN A 227 16.72 16.88 7.24
#